data_9c8614a706b5fa9e6f7115e312311519
#
_entry.id   9c8614a706b5fa9e6f7115e312311519
#
_cell.length_a   1.000
_cell.length_b   1.000
_cell.length_c   1.000
_cell.angle_alpha   90.00
_cell.angle_beta   90.00
_cell.angle_gamma   90.00
#
_symmetry.space_group_name_H-M   'P 1'
#
loop_
_entity.id
_entity.type
_entity.pdbx_description
1 polymer ?
#
loop_
_entity_poly.entity_id
_entity_poly.type
_entity_poly.pdbx_seq_one_letter_code
_entity_poly.pdbx_strand_id
1 'polypeptide(L)'
;MAGRVIEIAGRKVGEGYPPIISAEVGLNHNGEMHIAAQLIKTAKNAGCDAVKFQNYRTADFVKSKIEMYNNGQGFRERMWSLCQRCELAYNDLVMLKEYADAVGIIFHSTPTSREGVDDLVKLGVPVLKNGADYWQHDDLTRDMLQSGIPCIFSTAAGWGKETRFAGPYTLDNFRLIVLHTVREYPAKQPDFQRFLKLKKIYPLVGYSDHTIGIDAAVEAVKLGACWIEKHFTLDKDMHGPDHHFSADPQEMAALVKACKGC
;
A
#
# COMPACT_ATOMS: atom_id res chain seq x y z
N MET A 1 12.25 -10.59 -23.43
CA MET A 1 12.37 -11.42 -22.20
C MET A 1 10.97 -11.81 -21.80
N ALA A 2 10.71 -13.10 -21.51
CA ALA A 2 9.42 -13.50 -20.98
C ALA A 2 9.15 -12.71 -19.70
N GLY A 3 7.94 -12.17 -19.51
CA GLY A 3 7.58 -11.38 -18.35
C GLY A 3 7.74 -12.18 -17.07
N ARG A 4 8.29 -11.57 -16.03
CA ARG A 4 8.44 -12.22 -14.72
C ARG A 4 7.06 -12.37 -14.09
N VAL A 5 6.80 -13.55 -13.52
CA VAL A 5 5.58 -13.84 -12.75
C VAL A 5 6.02 -14.32 -11.37
N ILE A 6 5.39 -13.78 -10.33
CA ILE A 6 5.55 -14.25 -8.95
C ILE A 6 4.21 -14.74 -8.40
N GLU A 7 4.24 -15.46 -7.30
CA GLU A 7 3.04 -15.91 -6.60
C GLU A 7 2.92 -15.22 -5.24
N ILE A 8 1.74 -14.68 -4.95
CA ILE A 8 1.38 -14.05 -3.67
C ILE A 8 0.02 -14.64 -3.25
N ALA A 9 -0.01 -15.31 -2.10
CA ALA A 9 -1.22 -15.96 -1.56
C ALA A 9 -1.95 -16.86 -2.60
N GLY A 10 -1.21 -17.67 -3.36
CA GLY A 10 -1.75 -18.55 -4.40
C GLY A 10 -2.16 -17.85 -5.70
N ARG A 11 -1.97 -16.54 -5.81
CA ARG A 11 -2.29 -15.76 -7.01
C ARG A 11 -1.03 -15.43 -7.79
N LYS A 12 -1.08 -15.65 -9.10
CA LYS A 12 -0.02 -15.22 -10.02
C LYS A 12 -0.13 -13.72 -10.27
N VAL A 13 1.01 -13.02 -10.16
CA VAL A 13 1.15 -11.56 -10.33
C VAL A 13 2.24 -11.30 -11.37
N GLY A 14 1.91 -10.58 -12.42
CA GLY A 14 2.83 -10.27 -13.52
C GLY A 14 2.15 -10.23 -14.87
N GLU A 15 2.95 -10.26 -15.93
CA GLU A 15 2.46 -10.17 -17.30
C GLU A 15 1.51 -11.33 -17.65
N GLY A 16 0.40 -11.02 -18.29
CA GLY A 16 -0.62 -12.00 -18.70
C GLY A 16 -1.61 -12.38 -17.60
N TYR A 17 -1.50 -11.77 -16.41
CA TYR A 17 -2.44 -11.96 -15.31
C TYR A 17 -3.13 -10.66 -14.93
N PRO A 18 -4.41 -10.72 -14.47
CA PRO A 18 -5.10 -9.53 -13.97
C PRO A 18 -4.31 -8.88 -12.81
N PRO A 19 -4.27 -7.54 -12.73
CA PRO A 19 -3.59 -6.86 -11.63
C PRO A 19 -4.25 -7.19 -10.28
N ILE A 20 -3.46 -7.15 -9.21
CA ILE A 20 -3.97 -7.15 -7.85
C ILE A 20 -4.46 -5.74 -7.52
N ILE A 21 -5.71 -5.63 -7.03
CA ILE A 21 -6.27 -4.38 -6.53
C ILE A 21 -6.25 -4.42 -5.01
N SER A 22 -5.44 -3.57 -4.41
CA SER A 22 -5.25 -3.45 -2.97
C SER A 22 -5.92 -2.20 -2.42
N ALA A 23 -6.89 -2.37 -1.53
CA ALA A 23 -7.50 -1.28 -0.79
C ALA A 23 -6.56 -0.85 0.36
N GLU A 24 -6.06 0.38 0.30
CA GLU A 24 -5.25 0.97 1.37
C GLU A 24 -6.16 1.58 2.43
N VAL A 25 -6.25 0.92 3.57
CA VAL A 25 -6.97 1.44 4.74
C VAL A 25 -6.18 2.58 5.39
N GLY A 26 -4.86 2.44 5.45
CA GLY A 26 -3.99 3.46 6.06
C GLY A 26 -4.45 3.82 7.47
N LEU A 27 -4.80 5.09 7.69
CA LEU A 27 -5.34 5.60 8.95
C LEU A 27 -6.89 5.70 8.97
N ASN A 28 -7.58 5.29 7.90
CA ASN A 28 -9.04 5.47 7.75
C ASN A 28 -9.87 4.58 8.70
N HIS A 29 -9.25 3.68 9.46
CA HIS A 29 -9.91 3.00 10.55
C HIS A 29 -10.08 3.87 11.82
N ASN A 30 -9.44 5.07 11.87
CA ASN A 30 -9.55 6.05 12.97
C ASN A 30 -9.21 5.50 14.37
N GLY A 31 -8.48 4.37 14.46
CA GLY A 31 -8.18 3.68 15.72
C GLY A 31 -9.29 2.74 16.21
N GLU A 32 -10.37 2.58 15.43
CA GLU A 32 -11.53 1.79 15.80
C GLU A 32 -11.53 0.42 15.11
N MET A 33 -11.39 -0.65 15.88
CA MET A 33 -11.31 -2.02 15.36
C MET A 33 -12.56 -2.43 14.57
N HIS A 34 -13.75 -1.97 14.97
CA HIS A 34 -14.97 -2.25 14.23
C HIS A 34 -14.99 -1.58 12.86
N ILE A 35 -14.44 -0.36 12.72
CA ILE A 35 -14.29 0.34 11.43
C ILE A 35 -13.25 -0.39 10.58
N ALA A 36 -12.13 -0.83 11.17
CA ALA A 36 -11.12 -1.61 10.47
C ALA A 36 -11.69 -2.89 9.88
N ALA A 37 -12.46 -3.65 10.66
CA ALA A 37 -13.15 -4.86 10.20
C ALA A 37 -14.20 -4.56 9.11
N GLN A 38 -14.95 -3.47 9.25
CA GLN A 38 -15.92 -3.05 8.25
C GLN A 38 -15.24 -2.66 6.92
N LEU A 39 -14.09 -1.97 6.98
CA LEU A 39 -13.27 -1.65 5.80
C LEU A 39 -12.80 -2.93 5.08
N ILE A 40 -12.31 -3.94 5.81
CA ILE A 40 -11.93 -5.24 5.23
C ILE A 40 -13.12 -5.86 4.49
N LYS A 41 -14.28 -5.95 5.16
CA LYS A 41 -15.49 -6.54 4.58
C LYS A 41 -15.96 -5.80 3.35
N THR A 42 -15.94 -4.47 3.41
CA THR A 42 -16.40 -3.61 2.31
C THR A 42 -15.43 -3.65 1.13
N ALA A 43 -14.12 -3.67 1.36
CA ALA A 43 -13.12 -3.87 0.31
C ALA A 43 -13.32 -5.21 -0.40
N LYS A 44 -13.58 -6.30 0.36
CA LYS A 44 -13.92 -7.61 -0.22
C LYS A 44 -15.18 -7.55 -1.07
N ASN A 45 -16.23 -6.91 -0.58
CA ASN A 45 -17.51 -6.77 -1.31
C ASN A 45 -17.36 -5.93 -2.59
N ALA A 46 -16.48 -4.93 -2.59
CA ALA A 46 -16.11 -4.15 -3.77
C ALA A 46 -15.28 -4.95 -4.78
N GLY A 47 -14.83 -6.18 -4.43
CA GLY A 47 -14.07 -7.08 -5.30
C GLY A 47 -12.55 -6.88 -5.25
N CYS A 48 -12.03 -6.14 -4.26
CA CYS A 48 -10.60 -6.02 -4.03
C CYS A 48 -9.97 -7.39 -3.76
N ASP A 49 -8.71 -7.53 -4.15
CA ASP A 49 -7.91 -8.73 -3.95
C ASP A 49 -7.16 -8.70 -2.62
N ALA A 50 -6.78 -7.50 -2.19
CA ALA A 50 -5.99 -7.27 -0.99
C ALA A 50 -6.50 -6.05 -0.21
N VAL A 51 -6.18 -6.03 1.09
CA VAL A 51 -6.38 -4.91 2.00
C VAL A 51 -5.06 -4.63 2.73
N LYS A 52 -4.71 -3.35 2.85
CA LYS A 52 -3.46 -2.93 3.48
C LYS A 52 -3.67 -2.07 4.71
N PHE A 53 -2.90 -2.37 5.75
CA PHE A 53 -2.77 -1.60 6.98
C PHE A 53 -1.35 -1.09 7.18
N GLN A 54 -1.10 -0.42 8.29
CA GLN A 54 0.21 0.08 8.67
C GLN A 54 0.59 -0.49 10.05
N ASN A 55 1.82 -1.01 10.16
CA ASN A 55 2.38 -1.50 11.41
C ASN A 55 3.52 -0.57 11.83
N TYR A 56 3.21 0.36 12.73
CA TYR A 56 4.16 1.31 13.29
C TYR A 56 3.94 1.47 14.79
N ARG A 57 4.98 1.95 15.46
CA ARG A 57 4.88 2.48 16.81
C ARG A 57 5.02 3.99 16.74
N THR A 58 4.08 4.71 17.29
CA THR A 58 4.05 6.19 17.24
C THR A 58 5.36 6.80 17.76
N ALA A 59 5.94 6.22 18.81
CA ALA A 59 7.20 6.68 19.40
C ALA A 59 8.39 6.59 18.42
N ASP A 60 8.39 5.62 17.51
CA ASP A 60 9.46 5.43 16.53
C ASP A 60 9.24 6.28 15.27
N PHE A 61 7.97 6.52 14.94
CA PHE A 61 7.54 7.18 13.71
C PHE A 61 7.47 8.71 13.86
N VAL A 62 6.90 9.22 14.96
CA VAL A 62 6.68 10.65 15.19
C VAL A 62 7.66 11.20 16.21
N LYS A 63 8.63 11.98 15.76
CA LYS A 63 9.67 12.58 16.63
C LYS A 63 9.20 13.80 17.42
N SER A 64 8.20 14.52 16.90
CA SER A 64 7.69 15.76 17.49
C SER A 64 6.28 15.60 18.05
N LYS A 65 6.11 15.81 19.36
CA LYS A 65 4.78 15.75 20.01
C LYS A 65 3.90 16.97 19.74
N ILE A 66 4.47 18.04 19.21
CA ILE A 66 3.77 19.32 18.98
C ILE A 66 3.47 19.59 17.50
N GLU A 67 4.03 18.79 16.59
CA GLU A 67 3.82 18.96 15.16
C GLU A 67 2.35 18.75 14.81
N MET A 68 1.82 19.67 14.01
CA MET A 68 0.43 19.64 13.56
C MET A 68 0.35 19.05 12.15
N TYR A 69 -0.46 18.02 11.99
CA TYR A 69 -0.89 17.57 10.68
C TYR A 69 -2.11 18.41 10.23
N ASN A 70 -2.08 18.82 8.97
CA ASN A 70 -3.17 19.54 8.32
C ASN A 70 -3.30 19.04 6.89
N ASN A 71 -4.45 18.47 6.54
CA ASN A 71 -4.70 17.95 5.18
C ASN A 71 -5.13 19.03 4.19
N GLY A 72 -5.24 20.30 4.60
CA GLY A 72 -5.71 21.40 3.76
C GLY A 72 -7.22 21.41 3.46
N GLN A 73 -7.98 20.44 3.98
CA GLN A 73 -9.41 20.23 3.75
C GLN A 73 -10.24 20.29 5.05
N GLY A 74 -9.71 21.00 6.06
CA GLY A 74 -10.40 21.19 7.34
C GLY A 74 -10.01 20.23 8.44
N PHE A 75 -9.31 19.13 8.14
CA PHE A 75 -8.77 18.25 9.17
C PHE A 75 -7.45 18.82 9.72
N ARG A 76 -7.38 18.97 11.05
CA ARG A 76 -6.19 19.43 11.75
C ARG A 76 -6.09 18.77 13.12
N GLU A 77 -5.02 18.02 13.33
CA GLU A 77 -4.74 17.32 14.60
C GLU A 77 -3.22 17.29 14.85
N ARG A 78 -2.81 17.10 16.12
CA ARG A 78 -1.42 16.81 16.42
C ARG A 78 -1.02 15.47 15.80
N MET A 79 0.06 15.43 15.05
CA MET A 79 0.54 14.22 14.40
C MET A 79 0.73 13.06 15.41
N TRP A 80 1.28 13.38 16.59
CA TRP A 80 1.43 12.39 17.67
C TRP A 80 0.09 11.78 18.09
N SER A 81 -0.92 12.61 18.37
CA SER A 81 -2.23 12.14 18.83
C SER A 81 -2.93 11.31 17.74
N LEU A 82 -2.85 11.74 16.49
CA LEU A 82 -3.38 11.02 15.35
C LEU A 82 -2.74 9.64 15.23
N CYS A 83 -1.40 9.58 15.18
CA CYS A 83 -0.69 8.32 15.05
C CYS A 83 -0.92 7.41 16.26
N GLN A 84 -0.90 7.95 17.49
CA GLN A 84 -1.14 7.17 18.72
C GLN A 84 -2.54 6.54 18.74
N ARG A 85 -3.55 7.27 18.28
CA ARG A 85 -4.92 6.77 18.18
C ARG A 85 -5.07 5.69 17.12
N CYS A 86 -4.35 5.82 16.01
CA CYS A 86 -4.41 4.89 14.88
C CYS A 86 -3.33 3.78 14.93
N GLU A 87 -2.52 3.74 16.00
CA GLU A 87 -1.55 2.66 16.20
C GLU A 87 -2.26 1.34 16.49
N LEU A 88 -1.95 0.31 15.70
CA LEU A 88 -2.49 -1.04 15.88
C LEU A 88 -1.48 -1.88 16.67
N ALA A 89 -1.90 -2.43 17.81
CA ALA A 89 -1.10 -3.39 18.54
C ALA A 89 -0.99 -4.71 17.75
N TYR A 90 0.01 -5.53 18.07
CA TYR A 90 0.19 -6.83 17.42
C TYR A 90 -1.08 -7.70 17.47
N ASN A 91 -1.79 -7.73 18.61
CA ASN A 91 -3.03 -8.49 18.72
C ASN A 91 -4.15 -7.95 17.83
N ASP A 92 -4.19 -6.63 17.58
CA ASP A 92 -5.16 -6.04 16.67
C ASP A 92 -4.87 -6.51 15.23
N LEU A 93 -3.59 -6.55 14.84
CA LEU A 93 -3.17 -7.07 13.53
C LEU A 93 -3.51 -8.56 13.37
N VAL A 94 -3.36 -9.37 14.44
CA VAL A 94 -3.78 -10.78 14.45
C VAL A 94 -5.27 -10.90 14.17
N MET A 95 -6.10 -10.17 14.92
CA MET A 95 -7.57 -10.20 14.77
C MET A 95 -8.00 -9.75 13.36
N LEU A 96 -7.39 -8.68 12.82
CA LEU A 96 -7.70 -8.18 11.48
C LEU A 96 -7.26 -9.17 10.39
N LYS A 97 -6.10 -9.80 10.56
CA LYS A 97 -5.60 -10.83 9.63
C LYS A 97 -6.51 -12.06 9.61
N GLU A 98 -6.89 -12.58 10.79
CA GLU A 98 -7.81 -13.70 10.92
C GLU A 98 -9.18 -13.38 10.28
N TYR A 99 -9.68 -12.16 10.49
CA TYR A 99 -10.91 -11.73 9.84
C TYR A 99 -10.77 -11.60 8.33
N ALA A 100 -9.67 -11.05 7.83
CA ALA A 100 -9.38 -10.96 6.39
C ALA A 100 -9.30 -12.35 5.75
N ASP A 101 -8.65 -13.31 6.41
CA ASP A 101 -8.59 -14.71 5.95
C ASP A 101 -9.98 -15.34 5.91
N ALA A 102 -10.79 -15.12 6.95
CA ALA A 102 -12.16 -15.67 7.02
C ALA A 102 -13.07 -15.13 5.91
N VAL A 103 -12.91 -13.87 5.49
CA VAL A 103 -13.68 -13.30 4.37
C VAL A 103 -13.00 -13.54 3.01
N GLY A 104 -11.78 -14.09 2.99
CA GLY A 104 -11.07 -14.46 1.78
C GLY A 104 -10.47 -13.27 1.02
N ILE A 105 -9.85 -12.33 1.71
CA ILE A 105 -9.09 -11.21 1.13
C ILE A 105 -7.64 -11.25 1.63
N ILE A 106 -6.68 -10.94 0.77
CA ILE A 106 -5.27 -10.90 1.14
C ILE A 106 -5.03 -9.74 2.13
N PHE A 107 -4.53 -10.06 3.32
CA PHE A 107 -4.09 -9.07 4.30
C PHE A 107 -2.59 -8.79 4.15
N HIS A 108 -2.22 -7.52 4.09
CA HIS A 108 -0.82 -7.12 4.18
C HIS A 108 -0.66 -5.79 4.91
N SER A 109 0.58 -5.45 5.27
CA SER A 109 0.84 -4.23 6.04
C SER A 109 2.21 -3.63 5.69
N THR A 110 2.36 -2.34 6.02
CA THR A 110 3.61 -1.59 5.91
C THR A 110 4.30 -1.59 7.27
N PRO A 111 5.43 -2.30 7.47
CA PRO A 111 6.25 -2.13 8.65
C PRO A 111 7.05 -0.83 8.56
N THR A 112 7.33 -0.21 9.70
CA THR A 112 8.16 1.01 9.79
C THR A 112 9.46 0.78 10.57
N SER A 113 9.64 -0.39 11.13
CA SER A 113 10.82 -0.80 11.90
C SER A 113 11.14 -2.28 11.67
N ARG A 114 12.30 -2.72 12.16
CA ARG A 114 12.68 -4.14 12.15
C ARG A 114 11.68 -4.99 12.94
N GLU A 115 11.30 -4.54 14.15
CA GLU A 115 10.30 -5.22 14.96
C GLU A 115 8.97 -5.37 14.21
N GLY A 116 8.59 -4.33 13.45
CA GLY A 116 7.41 -4.40 12.59
C GLY A 116 7.54 -5.45 11.48
N VAL A 117 8.74 -5.65 10.91
CA VAL A 117 8.99 -6.74 9.94
C VAL A 117 8.85 -8.09 10.64
N ASP A 118 9.48 -8.27 11.82
CA ASP A 118 9.42 -9.52 12.60
C ASP A 118 7.97 -9.87 12.99
N ASP A 119 7.18 -8.87 13.41
CA ASP A 119 5.76 -9.02 13.71
C ASP A 119 4.96 -9.52 12.50
N LEU A 120 5.17 -8.92 11.33
CA LEU A 120 4.45 -9.31 10.11
C LEU A 120 4.89 -10.68 9.57
N VAL A 121 6.17 -11.03 9.71
CA VAL A 121 6.68 -12.38 9.40
C VAL A 121 6.00 -13.41 10.32
N LYS A 122 5.97 -13.15 11.62
CA LYS A 122 5.31 -14.01 12.61
C LYS A 122 3.81 -14.13 12.36
N LEU A 123 3.16 -13.04 11.91
CA LEU A 123 1.75 -13.02 11.54
C LEU A 123 1.47 -13.84 10.27
N GLY A 124 2.49 -14.14 9.47
CA GLY A 124 2.34 -14.92 8.24
C GLY A 124 1.71 -14.13 7.10
N VAL A 125 1.99 -12.82 6.97
CA VAL A 125 1.52 -12.06 5.83
C VAL A 125 2.18 -12.57 4.54
N PRO A 126 1.44 -12.66 3.42
CA PRO A 126 1.99 -13.20 2.17
C PRO A 126 2.85 -12.20 1.39
N VAL A 127 2.82 -10.92 1.77
CA VAL A 127 3.58 -9.85 1.14
C VAL A 127 3.81 -8.70 2.12
N LEU A 128 5.01 -8.13 2.09
CA LEU A 128 5.40 -6.94 2.86
C LEU A 128 5.35 -5.70 1.97
N LYS A 129 4.92 -4.56 2.51
CA LYS A 129 4.90 -3.29 1.80
C LYS A 129 5.87 -2.28 2.42
N ASN A 130 6.71 -1.65 1.60
CA ASN A 130 7.50 -0.49 2.00
C ASN A 130 6.88 0.78 1.37
N GLY A 131 6.50 1.73 2.21
CA GLY A 131 5.98 3.04 1.78
C GLY A 131 7.06 3.88 1.08
N ALA A 132 6.63 4.84 0.26
CA ALA A 132 7.57 5.74 -0.42
C ALA A 132 8.45 6.54 0.57
N ASP A 133 7.94 6.81 1.78
CA ASP A 133 8.67 7.50 2.84
C ASP A 133 9.87 6.72 3.36
N TYR A 134 9.84 5.39 3.24
CA TYR A 134 10.89 4.49 3.71
C TYR A 134 11.79 3.97 2.59
N TRP A 135 11.63 4.45 1.36
CA TRP A 135 12.42 4.03 0.21
C TRP A 135 13.95 4.14 0.43
N GLN A 136 14.40 5.13 1.21
CA GLN A 136 15.81 5.37 1.49
C GLN A 136 16.33 4.70 2.77
N HIS A 137 15.48 4.02 3.52
CA HIS A 137 15.85 3.32 4.75
C HIS A 137 16.47 1.97 4.41
N ASP A 138 17.81 1.94 4.27
CA ASP A 138 18.56 0.76 3.82
C ASP A 138 18.41 -0.43 4.76
N ASP A 139 18.37 -0.20 6.07
CA ASP A 139 18.25 -1.26 7.07
C ASP A 139 16.87 -1.91 7.00
N LEU A 140 15.79 -1.12 7.00
CA LEU A 140 14.43 -1.64 6.86
C LEU A 140 14.25 -2.40 5.54
N THR A 141 14.77 -1.85 4.44
CA THR A 141 14.75 -2.50 3.13
C THR A 141 15.45 -3.86 3.15
N ARG A 142 16.61 -3.93 3.80
CA ARG A 142 17.39 -5.16 3.97
C ARG A 142 16.63 -6.20 4.78
N ASP A 143 16.08 -5.81 5.93
CA ASP A 143 15.32 -6.70 6.82
C ASP A 143 14.11 -7.28 6.09
N MET A 144 13.36 -6.46 5.33
CA MET A 144 12.25 -6.92 4.51
C MET A 144 12.69 -7.93 3.44
N LEU A 145 13.75 -7.64 2.69
CA LEU A 145 14.26 -8.53 1.63
C LEU A 145 14.81 -9.85 2.19
N GLN A 146 15.44 -9.82 3.37
CA GLN A 146 15.99 -10.99 4.06
C GLN A 146 14.89 -11.87 4.69
N SER A 147 13.67 -11.35 4.89
CA SER A 147 12.54 -12.13 5.39
C SER A 147 12.14 -13.30 4.47
N GLY A 148 12.51 -13.25 3.18
CA GLY A 148 12.10 -14.22 2.18
C GLY A 148 10.65 -14.10 1.72
N ILE A 149 9.88 -13.16 2.28
CA ILE A 149 8.51 -12.84 1.86
C ILE A 149 8.55 -11.94 0.61
N PRO A 150 7.63 -12.09 -0.36
CA PRO A 150 7.49 -11.12 -1.45
C PRO A 150 7.36 -9.69 -0.93
N CYS A 151 8.02 -8.75 -1.60
CA CYS A 151 8.03 -7.35 -1.16
C CYS A 151 7.46 -6.43 -2.24
N ILE A 152 6.76 -5.39 -1.79
CA ILE A 152 6.27 -4.28 -2.60
C ILE A 152 6.94 -3.02 -2.10
N PHE A 153 7.63 -2.29 -3.00
CA PHE A 153 8.29 -1.04 -2.66
C PHE A 153 7.72 0.11 -3.47
N SER A 154 7.19 1.14 -2.80
CA SER A 154 6.79 2.38 -3.47
C SER A 154 7.96 3.32 -3.64
N THR A 155 8.04 3.99 -4.79
CA THR A 155 9.05 5.00 -5.11
C THR A 155 8.41 6.21 -5.76
N ALA A 156 8.87 7.41 -5.37
CA ALA A 156 8.40 8.69 -5.89
C ALA A 156 9.52 9.47 -6.61
N ALA A 157 9.15 10.50 -7.37
CA ALA A 157 10.09 11.40 -8.03
C ALA A 157 10.99 12.11 -7.00
N GLY A 158 12.23 12.43 -7.39
CA GLY A 158 13.20 13.16 -6.55
C GLY A 158 14.02 12.28 -5.59
N TRP A 159 13.77 11.00 -5.51
CA TRP A 159 14.44 10.08 -4.57
C TRP A 159 15.62 9.32 -5.19
N GLY A 160 16.14 9.82 -6.26
CA GLY A 160 17.52 9.83 -6.73
C GLY A 160 18.21 8.52 -7.10
N LYS A 161 17.64 7.33 -6.93
CA LYS A 161 18.27 6.08 -7.38
C LYS A 161 17.20 5.12 -7.91
N GLU A 162 16.82 5.31 -9.14
CA GLU A 162 15.92 4.40 -9.88
C GLU A 162 16.50 2.97 -9.97
N THR A 163 17.80 2.83 -9.76
CA THR A 163 18.58 1.58 -9.83
C THR A 163 19.00 1.03 -8.46
N ARG A 164 18.34 1.43 -7.36
CA ARG A 164 18.76 1.06 -5.99
C ARG A 164 18.93 -0.45 -5.78
N PHE A 165 18.13 -1.25 -6.45
CA PHE A 165 18.24 -2.71 -6.39
C PHE A 165 19.15 -3.32 -7.48
N ALA A 166 19.83 -2.47 -8.28
CA ALA A 166 20.90 -2.88 -9.19
C ALA A 166 22.25 -2.89 -8.44
N GLY A 167 22.41 -3.78 -7.52
CA GLY A 167 23.60 -3.93 -6.69
C GLY A 167 23.65 -5.34 -6.13
N PRO A 168 24.18 -5.57 -4.91
CA PRO A 168 24.24 -6.89 -4.30
C PRO A 168 22.84 -7.52 -4.09
N TYR A 169 21.78 -6.72 -4.19
CA TYR A 169 20.39 -7.17 -4.28
C TYR A 169 20.00 -7.29 -5.75
N THR A 170 20.53 -8.30 -6.44
CA THR A 170 20.16 -8.57 -7.83
C THR A 170 18.67 -8.90 -7.89
N LEU A 171 17.93 -8.18 -8.76
CA LEU A 171 16.48 -8.33 -8.96
C LEU A 171 16.07 -9.78 -9.25
N ASP A 172 17.00 -10.62 -9.67
CA ASP A 172 16.75 -12.02 -10.05
C ASP A 172 16.45 -12.93 -8.84
N ASN A 173 16.87 -12.54 -7.65
CA ASN A 173 16.71 -13.36 -6.44
C ASN A 173 15.52 -12.94 -5.57
N PHE A 174 14.89 -11.80 -5.85
CA PHE A 174 13.81 -11.28 -5.01
C PHE A 174 12.46 -11.28 -5.72
N ARG A 175 11.42 -11.66 -4.99
CA ARG A 175 10.02 -11.49 -5.39
C ARG A 175 9.59 -10.06 -5.10
N LEU A 176 9.98 -9.14 -5.98
CA LEU A 176 9.82 -7.69 -5.79
C LEU A 176 8.87 -7.08 -6.81
N ILE A 177 7.91 -6.29 -6.33
CA ILE A 177 7.08 -5.38 -7.12
C ILE A 177 7.47 -3.95 -6.76
N VAL A 178 7.69 -3.10 -7.76
CA VAL A 178 7.96 -1.67 -7.53
C VAL A 178 6.74 -0.85 -7.92
N LEU A 179 6.18 -0.08 -6.98
CA LEU A 179 5.08 0.83 -7.27
C LEU A 179 5.62 2.24 -7.54
N HIS A 180 5.18 2.82 -8.64
CA HIS A 180 5.28 4.27 -8.80
C HIS A 180 4.20 4.95 -7.95
N THR A 181 4.54 6.07 -7.31
CA THR A 181 3.58 6.94 -6.63
C THR A 181 3.97 8.41 -6.74
N VAL A 182 2.98 9.30 -6.59
CA VAL A 182 3.17 10.73 -6.40
C VAL A 182 2.87 11.05 -4.94
N ARG A 183 3.83 11.66 -4.21
CA ARG A 183 3.73 11.94 -2.77
C ARG A 183 2.98 13.25 -2.47
N GLU A 184 1.84 13.42 -3.11
CA GLU A 184 0.87 14.47 -2.80
C GLU A 184 -0.44 13.81 -2.40
N TYR A 185 -1.15 14.37 -1.43
CA TYR A 185 -2.37 13.83 -0.84
C TYR A 185 -3.47 14.91 -0.79
N PRO A 186 -4.37 15.05 -1.81
CA PRO A 186 -4.38 14.27 -3.06
C PRO A 186 -3.29 14.68 -4.06
N ALA A 187 -2.87 13.72 -4.89
CA ALA A 187 -2.02 14.00 -6.02
C ALA A 187 -2.82 14.70 -7.13
N LYS A 188 -2.29 15.79 -7.66
CA LYS A 188 -2.95 16.57 -8.71
C LYS A 188 -2.92 15.88 -10.06
N GLN A 189 -1.79 15.24 -10.37
CA GLN A 189 -1.61 14.52 -11.63
C GLN A 189 -0.72 13.30 -11.43
N PRO A 190 -0.99 12.17 -12.14
CA PRO A 190 -0.11 11.02 -12.18
C PRO A 190 1.13 11.31 -13.04
N ASP A 191 2.29 10.75 -12.69
CA ASP A 191 3.51 10.81 -13.50
C ASP A 191 3.72 9.48 -14.25
N PHE A 192 2.98 9.28 -15.33
CA PHE A 192 3.12 8.06 -16.15
C PHE A 192 4.42 7.97 -16.93
N GLN A 193 5.12 9.08 -17.17
CA GLN A 193 6.44 9.03 -17.79
C GLN A 193 7.43 8.32 -16.87
N ARG A 194 7.37 8.61 -15.56
CA ARG A 194 8.17 7.91 -14.57
C ARG A 194 7.76 6.44 -14.43
N PHE A 195 6.45 6.16 -14.41
CA PHE A 195 5.94 4.78 -14.41
C PHE A 195 6.54 3.96 -15.56
N LEU A 196 6.54 4.50 -16.79
CA LEU A 196 7.11 3.84 -17.97
C LEU A 196 8.63 3.69 -17.89
N LYS A 197 9.35 4.62 -17.24
CA LYS A 197 10.78 4.46 -16.96
C LYS A 197 11.03 3.30 -15.99
N LEU A 198 10.24 3.18 -14.93
CA LEU A 198 10.36 2.06 -13.98
C LEU A 198 10.12 0.71 -14.67
N LYS A 199 9.16 0.62 -15.60
CA LYS A 199 8.92 -0.61 -16.38
C LYS A 199 10.11 -1.05 -17.25
N LYS A 200 11.02 -0.14 -17.60
CA LYS A 200 12.26 -0.50 -18.32
C LYS A 200 13.32 -1.09 -17.40
N ILE A 201 13.21 -0.84 -16.10
CA ILE A 201 14.19 -1.25 -15.07
C ILE A 201 13.72 -2.48 -14.31
N TYR A 202 12.42 -2.51 -13.93
CA TYR A 202 11.83 -3.53 -13.08
C TYR A 202 10.86 -4.40 -13.85
N PRO A 203 10.93 -5.72 -13.70
CA PRO A 203 10.04 -6.66 -14.41
C PRO A 203 8.59 -6.62 -13.91
N LEU A 204 8.38 -6.22 -12.64
CA LEU A 204 7.06 -6.11 -12.02
C LEU A 204 6.87 -4.69 -11.48
N VAL A 205 6.01 -3.94 -12.14
CA VAL A 205 5.70 -2.55 -11.76
C VAL A 205 4.21 -2.40 -11.53
N GLY A 206 3.86 -1.69 -10.48
CA GLY A 206 2.50 -1.29 -10.15
C GLY A 206 2.39 0.20 -9.87
N TYR A 207 1.23 0.63 -9.41
CA TYR A 207 0.93 2.03 -9.15
C TYR A 207 0.21 2.19 -7.80
N SER A 208 0.71 3.09 -6.95
CA SER A 208 0.06 3.54 -5.72
C SER A 208 -0.55 4.90 -5.99
N ASP A 209 -1.88 4.93 -6.05
CA ASP A 209 -2.66 6.06 -6.55
C ASP A 209 -3.19 6.94 -5.41
N HIS A 210 -2.75 8.20 -5.39
CA HIS A 210 -3.21 9.23 -4.47
C HIS A 210 -4.09 10.29 -5.16
N THR A 211 -4.49 10.10 -6.42
CA THR A 211 -5.37 11.03 -7.12
C THR A 211 -6.82 10.88 -6.64
N ILE A 212 -7.65 11.90 -6.85
CA ILE A 212 -9.11 11.78 -6.65
C ILE A 212 -9.70 10.98 -7.82
N GLY A 213 -10.68 10.12 -7.52
CA GLY A 213 -11.29 9.24 -8.52
C GLY A 213 -10.44 8.01 -8.85
N ILE A 214 -10.71 7.37 -9.98
CA ILE A 214 -10.12 6.06 -10.35
C ILE A 214 -9.35 6.08 -11.67
N ASP A 215 -9.41 7.16 -12.43
CA ASP A 215 -8.91 7.22 -13.82
C ASP A 215 -7.41 6.94 -13.91
N ALA A 216 -6.63 7.48 -12.98
CA ALA A 216 -5.18 7.26 -12.95
C ALA A 216 -4.82 5.79 -12.70
N ALA A 217 -5.53 5.13 -11.79
CA ALA A 217 -5.34 3.71 -11.52
C ALA A 217 -5.71 2.83 -12.72
N VAL A 218 -6.83 3.14 -13.39
CA VAL A 218 -7.25 2.44 -14.61
C VAL A 218 -6.23 2.63 -15.74
N GLU A 219 -5.73 3.84 -15.92
CA GLU A 219 -4.69 4.12 -16.93
C GLU A 219 -3.39 3.39 -16.62
N ALA A 220 -2.98 3.31 -15.35
CA ALA A 220 -1.81 2.53 -14.94
C ALA A 220 -1.95 1.05 -15.33
N VAL A 221 -3.15 0.47 -15.20
CA VAL A 221 -3.42 -0.93 -15.62
C VAL A 221 -3.29 -1.07 -17.13
N LYS A 222 -3.84 -0.16 -17.94
CA LYS A 222 -3.68 -0.16 -19.41
C LYS A 222 -2.20 -0.06 -19.81
N LEU A 223 -1.40 0.65 -19.02
CA LEU A 223 0.06 0.74 -19.20
C LEU A 223 0.79 -0.50 -18.66
N GLY A 224 0.08 -1.49 -18.11
CA GLY A 224 0.60 -2.77 -17.66
C GLY A 224 1.07 -2.78 -16.20
N ALA A 225 0.40 -2.05 -15.32
CA ALA A 225 0.60 -2.20 -13.88
C ALA A 225 0.09 -3.58 -13.43
N CYS A 226 0.90 -4.32 -12.66
CA CYS A 226 0.52 -5.62 -12.11
C CYS A 226 -0.06 -5.55 -10.69
N TRP A 227 0.01 -4.38 -10.06
CA TRP A 227 -0.51 -4.09 -8.72
C TRP A 227 -1.00 -2.65 -8.65
N ILE A 228 -2.22 -2.46 -8.16
CA ILE A 228 -2.80 -1.14 -7.88
C ILE A 228 -3.04 -1.05 -6.37
N GLU A 229 -2.61 0.05 -5.78
CA GLU A 229 -2.90 0.42 -4.40
C GLU A 229 -3.67 1.73 -4.41
N LYS A 230 -4.82 1.79 -3.74
CA LYS A 230 -5.70 2.96 -3.67
C LYS A 230 -6.21 3.13 -2.25
N HIS A 231 -6.08 4.35 -1.69
CA HIS A 231 -6.71 4.67 -0.40
C HIS A 231 -8.20 4.38 -0.45
N PHE A 232 -8.71 3.78 0.64
CA PHE A 232 -10.08 3.31 0.73
C PHE A 232 -10.75 3.78 2.01
N THR A 233 -11.99 4.23 1.92
CA THR A 233 -12.81 4.68 3.04
C THR A 233 -14.22 4.10 2.97
N LEU A 234 -14.93 4.09 4.08
CA LEU A 234 -16.37 3.80 4.12
C LEU A 234 -17.19 4.99 3.64
N ASP A 235 -16.71 6.21 3.97
CA ASP A 235 -17.35 7.47 3.62
C ASP A 235 -16.29 8.58 3.59
N LYS A 236 -16.30 9.41 2.55
CA LYS A 236 -15.37 10.52 2.35
C LYS A 236 -15.55 11.66 3.35
N ASP A 237 -16.75 11.78 3.94
CA ASP A 237 -17.08 12.79 4.94
C ASP A 237 -16.69 12.39 6.36
N MET A 238 -16.14 11.19 6.57
CA MET A 238 -15.61 10.78 7.87
C MET A 238 -14.45 11.69 8.29
N HIS A 239 -14.38 11.98 9.60
CA HIS A 239 -13.30 12.77 10.16
C HIS A 239 -12.00 11.97 10.18
N GLY A 240 -10.96 12.45 9.49
CA GLY A 240 -9.65 11.81 9.41
C GLY A 240 -8.77 12.44 8.32
N PRO A 241 -7.49 12.05 8.26
CA PRO A 241 -6.53 12.68 7.36
C PRO A 241 -6.77 12.35 5.89
N ASP A 242 -7.21 11.11 5.57
CA ASP A 242 -7.14 10.56 4.22
C ASP A 242 -8.52 10.28 3.59
N HIS A 243 -9.62 10.39 4.35
CA HIS A 243 -10.95 10.04 3.86
C HIS A 243 -11.36 10.81 2.61
N HIS A 244 -11.10 12.12 2.57
CA HIS A 244 -11.58 13.03 1.54
C HIS A 244 -11.08 12.71 0.11
N PHE A 245 -9.90 12.09 -0.03
CA PHE A 245 -9.35 11.69 -1.35
C PHE A 245 -9.39 10.18 -1.59
N SER A 246 -9.72 9.39 -0.56
CA SER A 246 -9.86 7.94 -0.67
C SER A 246 -11.02 7.56 -1.59
N ALA A 247 -10.91 6.42 -2.23
CA ALA A 247 -12.04 5.82 -2.93
C ALA A 247 -13.08 5.33 -1.92
N ASP A 248 -14.34 5.65 -2.15
CA ASP A 248 -15.47 5.06 -1.44
C ASP A 248 -15.81 3.66 -1.98
N PRO A 249 -16.79 2.93 -1.39
CA PRO A 249 -17.11 1.58 -1.84
C PRO A 249 -17.59 1.51 -3.30
N GLN A 250 -18.27 2.53 -3.80
CA GLN A 250 -18.77 2.57 -5.18
C GLN A 250 -17.64 2.83 -6.17
N GLU A 251 -16.77 3.78 -5.87
CA GLU A 251 -15.57 4.06 -6.68
C GLU A 251 -14.62 2.86 -6.69
N MET A 252 -14.42 2.20 -5.55
CA MET A 252 -13.56 1.02 -5.48
C MET A 252 -14.13 -0.15 -6.30
N ALA A 253 -15.44 -0.39 -6.25
CA ALA A 253 -16.08 -1.41 -7.09
C ALA A 253 -15.98 -1.07 -8.58
N ALA A 254 -16.12 0.20 -8.93
CA ALA A 254 -15.93 0.69 -10.30
C ALA A 254 -14.49 0.50 -10.78
N LEU A 255 -13.48 0.80 -9.91
CA LEU A 255 -12.08 0.56 -10.19
C LEU A 255 -11.79 -0.92 -10.45
N VAL A 256 -12.25 -1.80 -9.56
CA VAL A 256 -12.06 -3.25 -9.72
C VAL A 256 -12.66 -3.75 -11.04
N LYS A 257 -13.88 -3.31 -11.35
CA LYS A 257 -14.56 -3.68 -12.61
C LYS A 257 -13.78 -3.20 -13.83
N ALA A 258 -13.32 -1.96 -13.82
CA ALA A 258 -12.55 -1.38 -14.95
C ALA A 258 -11.21 -2.08 -15.13
N CYS A 259 -10.50 -2.42 -14.04
CA CYS A 259 -9.17 -3.03 -14.10
C CYS A 259 -9.19 -4.54 -14.44
N LYS A 260 -10.26 -5.26 -14.10
CA LYS A 260 -10.39 -6.71 -14.39
C LYS A 260 -11.11 -6.99 -15.70
N GLY A 261 -11.66 -5.98 -16.33
CA GLY A 261 -12.28 -6.05 -17.67
C GLY A 261 -11.38 -5.57 -18.81
N CYS A 262 -10.15 -5.20 -18.47
CA CYS A 262 -9.14 -4.74 -19.43
C CYS A 262 -8.30 -5.93 -19.98
#